data_01a28a47c87da5c0ce64623cbfa7dca7
#
_entry.id   01a28a47c87da5c0ce64623cbfa7dca7
#
_cell.length_a   1.000
_cell.length_b   1.000
_cell.length_c   1.000
_cell.angle_alpha   90.00
_cell.angle_beta   90.00
_cell.angle_gamma   90.00
#
_symmetry.space_group_name_H-M   'P 1'
#
loop_
_entity.id
_entity.type
_entity.pdbx_description
1 polymer ?
#
loop_
_entity_poly.entity_id
_entity_poly.type
_entity_poly.pdbx_seq_one_letter_code
_entity_poly.pdbx_strand_id
1 'polypeptide(L)'
;MTKYFILFVLMIGISCTPKLQTTSLFNGSDLDGWINHGTEKWYVANGELICESGPDAQYGYLSTVEDYDNFELDLEFRQEANGNSGVFFRSTFEGTKVSGWQVEVAPPENSTGGIYESYGRGWLIKPDPEKDKALKMGDWNKMKIRVVDNDVTTWLNGQEMIHITDDKIGEGKGAIALQIHDGGGIKVRWRNIQLKKL
;
A
#
# COMPACT_ATOMS: atom_id res chain seq x y z
N MET A 1 44.29 54.34 -27.12
CA MET A 1 43.26 53.98 -26.13
C MET A 1 42.59 52.71 -26.57
N THR A 2 43.01 51.57 -25.99
CA THR A 2 42.48 50.24 -26.37
C THR A 2 41.34 49.88 -25.42
N LYS A 3 40.12 49.77 -25.94
CA LYS A 3 38.94 49.41 -25.17
C LYS A 3 38.84 47.87 -25.08
N TYR A 4 38.98 47.32 -23.87
CA TYR A 4 38.72 45.90 -23.62
C TYR A 4 37.21 45.71 -23.38
N PHE A 5 36.61 44.83 -24.21
CA PHE A 5 35.22 44.39 -24.08
C PHE A 5 35.22 43.11 -23.24
N ILE A 6 34.73 43.18 -22.01
CA ILE A 6 34.56 41.99 -21.16
C ILE A 6 33.24 41.34 -21.50
N LEU A 7 33.31 40.13 -22.12
CA LEU A 7 32.16 39.32 -22.42
C LEU A 7 31.76 38.52 -21.18
N PHE A 8 30.64 38.85 -20.57
CA PHE A 8 30.07 38.11 -19.44
C PHE A 8 29.28 36.90 -19.97
N VAL A 9 29.84 35.70 -19.86
CA VAL A 9 29.13 34.45 -20.20
C VAL A 9 28.28 34.04 -19.02
N LEU A 10 26.96 34.20 -19.16
CA LEU A 10 25.97 33.73 -18.17
C LEU A 10 25.81 32.23 -18.32
N MET A 11 26.40 31.42 -17.43
CA MET A 11 26.15 29.98 -17.35
C MET A 11 24.77 29.75 -16.71
N ILE A 12 23.79 29.40 -17.53
CA ILE A 12 22.49 28.92 -17.05
C ILE A 12 22.66 27.45 -16.66
N GLY A 13 22.78 27.20 -15.36
CA GLY A 13 22.78 25.86 -14.81
C GLY A 13 21.39 25.23 -14.96
N ILE A 14 21.25 24.24 -15.83
CA ILE A 14 20.03 23.43 -15.92
C ILE A 14 20.02 22.50 -14.71
N SER A 15 19.25 22.87 -13.67
CA SER A 15 18.97 21.98 -12.54
C SER A 15 18.03 20.86 -13.01
N CYS A 16 18.59 19.69 -13.27
CA CYS A 16 17.81 18.49 -13.58
C CYS A 16 17.37 17.89 -12.25
N THR A 17 16.17 18.23 -11.79
CA THR A 17 15.54 17.52 -10.65
C THR A 17 15.21 16.09 -11.12
N PRO A 18 15.70 15.04 -10.45
CA PRO A 18 15.36 13.68 -10.82
C PRO A 18 13.84 13.50 -10.73
N LYS A 19 13.22 13.12 -11.83
CA LYS A 19 11.80 12.77 -11.85
C LYS A 19 11.66 11.46 -11.06
N LEU A 20 11.00 11.50 -9.91
CA LEU A 20 10.71 10.31 -9.12
C LEU A 20 9.96 9.31 -9.99
N GLN A 21 10.55 8.13 -10.17
CA GLN A 21 10.03 7.11 -11.07
C GLN A 21 8.92 6.32 -10.37
N THR A 22 7.77 6.21 -11.02
CA THR A 22 6.68 5.31 -10.60
C THR A 22 6.94 3.93 -11.20
N THR A 23 6.84 2.89 -10.37
CA THR A 23 7.01 1.48 -10.75
C THR A 23 5.69 0.75 -10.52
N SER A 24 5.27 -0.07 -11.50
CA SER A 24 4.16 -0.99 -11.29
C SER A 24 4.62 -2.18 -10.47
N LEU A 25 3.99 -2.43 -9.32
CA LEU A 25 4.25 -3.61 -8.51
C LEU A 25 3.51 -4.84 -9.03
N PHE A 26 2.47 -4.66 -9.84
CA PHE A 26 1.71 -5.72 -10.47
C PHE A 26 1.68 -5.51 -11.99
N ASN A 27 2.10 -6.53 -12.74
CA ASN A 27 2.23 -6.46 -14.19
C ASN A 27 0.93 -6.78 -14.97
N GLY A 28 -0.13 -7.21 -14.25
CA GLY A 28 -1.42 -7.59 -14.84
C GLY A 28 -1.47 -9.00 -15.45
N SER A 29 -0.40 -9.78 -15.39
CA SER A 29 -0.28 -11.07 -16.08
C SER A 29 -0.01 -12.25 -15.16
N ASP A 30 0.83 -12.06 -14.16
CA ASP A 30 1.30 -13.10 -13.24
C ASP A 30 1.68 -12.50 -11.86
N LEU A 31 2.26 -13.33 -11.00
CA LEU A 31 2.71 -12.96 -9.66
C LEU A 31 4.23 -12.77 -9.55
N ASP A 32 4.90 -12.49 -10.67
CA ASP A 32 6.33 -12.16 -10.65
C ASP A 32 6.59 -10.95 -9.74
N GLY A 33 7.59 -11.06 -8.85
CA GLY A 33 7.89 -10.04 -7.84
C GLY A 33 7.08 -10.16 -6.55
N TRP A 34 6.27 -11.24 -6.41
CA TRP A 34 5.46 -11.51 -5.23
C TRP A 34 5.75 -12.89 -4.62
N ILE A 35 5.60 -12.99 -3.29
CA ILE A 35 5.75 -14.22 -2.50
C ILE A 35 4.44 -14.52 -1.79
N ASN A 36 3.91 -15.75 -1.98
CA ASN A 36 2.72 -16.21 -1.29
C ASN A 36 3.07 -16.80 0.09
N HIS A 37 2.33 -16.37 1.12
CA HIS A 37 2.41 -16.86 2.49
C HIS A 37 1.05 -17.42 2.91
N GLY A 38 0.98 -18.72 3.11
CA GLY A 38 -0.26 -19.41 3.49
C GLY A 38 -0.87 -20.25 2.37
N THR A 39 -2.08 -20.71 2.58
CA THR A 39 -2.84 -21.59 1.69
C THR A 39 -3.91 -20.86 0.87
N GLU A 40 -4.05 -19.55 1.12
CA GLU A 40 -5.01 -18.69 0.46
C GLU A 40 -4.72 -18.59 -1.04
N LYS A 41 -5.77 -18.43 -1.83
CA LYS A 41 -5.66 -18.42 -3.29
C LYS A 41 -5.33 -17.04 -3.77
N TRP A 42 -4.18 -16.91 -4.44
CA TRP A 42 -3.78 -15.72 -5.17
C TRP A 42 -3.58 -16.06 -6.65
N TYR A 43 -4.29 -15.37 -7.53
CA TYR A 43 -4.21 -15.62 -8.95
C TYR A 43 -4.54 -14.39 -9.77
N VAL A 44 -4.21 -14.44 -11.06
CA VAL A 44 -4.48 -13.36 -12.00
C VAL A 44 -5.56 -13.77 -12.98
N ALA A 45 -6.56 -12.92 -13.16
CA ALA A 45 -7.58 -13.08 -14.20
C ALA A 45 -8.03 -11.71 -14.73
N ASN A 46 -8.10 -11.57 -16.05
CA ASN A 46 -8.53 -10.34 -16.74
C ASN A 46 -7.72 -9.08 -16.34
N GLY A 47 -6.42 -9.23 -16.08
CA GLY A 47 -5.57 -8.12 -15.66
C GLY A 47 -5.76 -7.70 -14.19
N GLU A 48 -6.50 -8.46 -13.42
CA GLU A 48 -6.74 -8.23 -12.00
C GLU A 48 -6.04 -9.30 -11.15
N LEU A 49 -5.42 -8.89 -10.06
CA LEU A 49 -4.92 -9.77 -9.01
C LEU A 49 -6.08 -10.07 -8.07
N ILE A 50 -6.34 -11.36 -7.85
CA ILE A 50 -7.51 -11.82 -7.07
C ILE A 50 -7.02 -12.64 -5.90
N CYS A 51 -7.57 -12.37 -4.72
CA CYS A 51 -7.43 -13.23 -3.56
C CYS A 51 -8.77 -13.81 -3.14
N GLU A 52 -8.76 -15.09 -2.79
CA GLU A 52 -9.92 -15.83 -2.26
C GLU A 52 -9.47 -16.69 -1.08
N SER A 53 -10.36 -16.84 -0.09
CA SER A 53 -10.12 -17.73 1.04
C SER A 53 -9.74 -19.13 0.57
N GLY A 54 -8.69 -19.67 1.16
CA GLY A 54 -8.23 -21.03 0.95
C GLY A 54 -9.06 -22.06 1.71
N PRO A 55 -8.64 -23.34 1.66
CA PRO A 55 -9.42 -24.44 2.24
C PRO A 55 -9.41 -24.46 3.77
N ASP A 56 -8.41 -23.86 4.42
CA ASP A 56 -8.26 -23.81 5.87
C ASP A 56 -8.84 -22.51 6.48
N ALA A 57 -9.27 -21.57 5.64
CA ALA A 57 -9.86 -20.30 6.03
C ALA A 57 -9.01 -19.52 7.06
N GLN A 58 -7.68 -19.62 6.96
CA GLN A 58 -6.73 -18.93 7.81
C GLN A 58 -6.32 -17.59 7.20
N TYR A 59 -5.39 -16.89 7.85
CA TYR A 59 -4.73 -15.71 7.26
C TYR A 59 -3.80 -16.11 6.11
N GLY A 60 -3.80 -15.31 5.06
CA GLY A 60 -2.82 -15.40 4.00
C GLY A 60 -2.36 -14.04 3.51
N TYR A 61 -1.15 -14.02 2.94
CA TYR A 61 -0.54 -12.78 2.47
C TYR A 61 0.15 -13.00 1.14
N LEU A 62 0.16 -11.96 0.34
CA LEU A 62 0.99 -11.88 -0.86
C LEU A 62 1.93 -10.67 -0.69
N SER A 63 3.22 -10.91 -0.42
CA SER A 63 4.20 -9.87 -0.18
C SER A 63 5.04 -9.59 -1.41
N THR A 64 5.53 -8.37 -1.55
CA THR A 64 6.59 -8.05 -2.51
C THR A 64 7.90 -8.77 -2.14
N VAL A 65 8.72 -9.11 -3.15
CA VAL A 65 10.10 -9.61 -2.94
C VAL A 65 10.99 -8.50 -2.39
N GLU A 66 10.77 -7.26 -2.86
CA GLU A 66 11.54 -6.08 -2.48
C GLU A 66 10.98 -5.42 -1.22
N ASP A 67 11.86 -4.83 -0.42
CA ASP A 67 11.52 -3.97 0.71
C ASP A 67 11.40 -2.52 0.28
N TYR A 68 10.55 -1.76 1.00
CA TYR A 68 10.30 -0.35 0.73
C TYR A 68 10.31 0.47 2.02
N ASP A 69 11.10 1.55 2.03
CA ASP A 69 11.22 2.48 3.17
C ASP A 69 10.22 3.63 3.04
N ASN A 70 10.57 4.65 2.24
CA ASN A 70 9.74 5.82 1.97
C ASN A 70 9.09 5.69 0.60
N PHE A 71 7.77 5.78 0.55
CA PHE A 71 7.04 5.59 -0.70
C PHE A 71 5.67 6.28 -0.69
N GLU A 72 5.13 6.41 -1.89
CA GLU A 72 3.72 6.65 -2.15
C GLU A 72 3.21 5.46 -2.98
N LEU A 73 2.19 4.78 -2.46
CA LEU A 73 1.54 3.64 -3.09
C LEU A 73 0.12 4.03 -3.48
N ASP A 74 -0.17 3.95 -4.77
CA ASP A 74 -1.53 4.07 -5.31
C ASP A 74 -1.97 2.69 -5.77
N LEU A 75 -3.18 2.28 -5.39
CA LEU A 75 -3.78 1.02 -5.83
C LEU A 75 -5.31 1.13 -5.91
N GLU A 76 -5.91 0.18 -6.62
CA GLU A 76 -7.35 0.01 -6.64
C GLU A 76 -7.75 -1.35 -6.10
N PHE A 77 -8.80 -1.39 -5.27
CA PHE A 77 -9.36 -2.63 -4.76
C PHE A 77 -10.87 -2.67 -4.93
N ARG A 78 -11.42 -3.89 -5.04
CA ARG A 78 -12.85 -4.17 -5.03
C ARG A 78 -13.12 -5.36 -4.12
N GLN A 79 -13.87 -5.13 -3.06
CA GLN A 79 -14.29 -6.16 -2.13
C GLN A 79 -15.54 -6.85 -2.68
N GLU A 80 -15.44 -8.15 -2.83
CA GLU A 80 -16.59 -9.03 -3.07
C GLU A 80 -16.86 -9.78 -1.75
N ALA A 81 -18.01 -10.34 -1.54
CA ALA A 81 -18.43 -11.03 -0.32
C ALA A 81 -17.46 -11.01 0.87
N ASN A 82 -17.82 -10.38 1.99
CA ASN A 82 -17.03 -10.27 3.21
C ASN A 82 -15.56 -9.88 2.98
N GLY A 83 -15.30 -8.87 2.19
CA GLY A 83 -13.96 -8.50 1.73
C GLY A 83 -13.02 -7.94 2.80
N ASN A 84 -12.81 -8.64 3.93
CA ASN A 84 -11.85 -8.24 4.95
C ASN A 84 -10.42 -8.57 4.50
N SER A 85 -9.61 -7.55 4.39
CA SER A 85 -8.29 -7.56 3.80
C SER A 85 -7.43 -6.42 4.38
N GLY A 86 -6.28 -6.14 3.77
CA GLY A 86 -5.42 -5.04 4.19
C GLY A 86 -4.20 -4.89 3.30
N VAL A 87 -3.55 -3.75 3.42
CA VAL A 87 -2.28 -3.47 2.78
C VAL A 87 -1.23 -3.27 3.86
N PHE A 88 -0.32 -4.23 4.00
CA PHE A 88 0.80 -4.14 4.93
C PHE A 88 1.95 -3.34 4.33
N PHE A 89 2.69 -2.66 5.19
CA PHE A 89 3.92 -1.97 4.82
C PHE A 89 4.97 -2.15 5.91
N ARG A 90 6.23 -2.08 5.51
CA ARG A 90 7.39 -2.35 6.37
C ARG A 90 7.20 -3.64 7.16
N SER A 91 6.72 -4.68 6.46
CA SER A 91 6.32 -5.95 7.07
C SER A 91 7.37 -7.04 6.89
N THR A 92 7.42 -7.92 7.90
CA THR A 92 8.26 -9.12 7.90
C THR A 92 7.41 -10.35 8.18
N PHE A 93 7.82 -11.51 7.66
CA PHE A 93 7.04 -12.73 7.67
C PHE A 93 7.80 -13.89 8.31
N GLU A 94 7.09 -14.65 9.15
CA GLU A 94 7.48 -15.96 9.63
C GLU A 94 6.31 -16.92 9.36
N GLY A 95 6.33 -17.60 8.19
CA GLY A 95 5.17 -18.31 7.65
C GLY A 95 4.00 -17.34 7.39
N THR A 96 2.85 -17.57 8.04
CA THR A 96 1.69 -16.68 8.01
C THR A 96 1.62 -15.68 9.16
N LYS A 97 2.65 -15.64 10.00
CA LYS A 97 2.79 -14.60 11.02
C LYS A 97 3.46 -13.38 10.41
N VAL A 98 2.73 -12.28 10.32
CA VAL A 98 3.21 -11.00 9.78
C VAL A 98 3.41 -9.99 10.91
N SER A 99 4.59 -9.39 11.00
CA SER A 99 4.86 -8.22 11.86
C SER A 99 5.00 -6.99 10.97
N GLY A 100 4.47 -5.85 11.40
CA GLY A 100 4.47 -4.60 10.66
C GLY A 100 3.15 -3.87 10.80
N TRP A 101 2.89 -2.94 9.91
CA TRP A 101 1.71 -2.07 9.97
C TRP A 101 0.79 -2.32 8.78
N GLN A 102 -0.49 -2.38 9.07
CA GLN A 102 -1.55 -2.61 8.09
C GLN A 102 -2.37 -1.35 7.92
N VAL A 103 -2.58 -0.95 6.68
CA VAL A 103 -3.70 -0.10 6.28
C VAL A 103 -4.90 -1.00 6.09
N GLU A 104 -5.93 -0.81 6.87
CA GLU A 104 -7.13 -1.65 6.85
C GLU A 104 -7.90 -1.53 5.54
N VAL A 105 -8.38 -2.66 5.03
CA VAL A 105 -9.36 -2.78 3.95
C VAL A 105 -10.44 -3.75 4.41
N ALA A 106 -11.52 -3.21 4.96
CA ALA A 106 -12.57 -4.00 5.59
C ALA A 106 -13.96 -3.61 5.05
N PRO A 107 -15.01 -4.41 5.30
CA PRO A 107 -16.38 -4.02 5.02
C PRO A 107 -16.76 -2.71 5.73
N PRO A 108 -17.86 -2.04 5.32
CA PRO A 108 -18.32 -0.81 5.95
C PRO A 108 -18.37 -0.90 7.49
N GLU A 109 -18.07 0.21 8.16
CA GLU A 109 -18.02 0.36 9.62
C GLU A 109 -16.85 -0.36 10.32
N ASN A 110 -15.85 -0.84 9.53
CA ASN A 110 -14.68 -1.55 10.05
C ASN A 110 -13.36 -0.80 9.83
N SER A 111 -13.40 0.52 9.74
CA SER A 111 -12.22 1.39 9.79
C SER A 111 -11.27 1.29 8.59
N THR A 112 -11.78 1.06 7.37
CA THR A 112 -10.96 1.08 6.14
C THR A 112 -10.11 2.36 6.06
N GLY A 113 -8.81 2.21 5.83
CA GLY A 113 -7.84 3.30 5.82
C GLY A 113 -7.17 3.60 7.17
N GLY A 114 -7.61 2.97 8.27
CA GLY A 114 -6.95 3.04 9.58
C GLY A 114 -5.65 2.25 9.63
N ILE A 115 -4.84 2.45 10.68
CA ILE A 115 -3.56 1.77 10.87
C ILE A 115 -3.62 0.82 12.06
N TYR A 116 -3.26 -0.43 11.81
CA TYR A 116 -3.14 -1.49 12.80
C TYR A 116 -1.70 -2.02 12.85
N GLU A 117 -1.10 -2.17 14.03
CA GLU A 117 0.20 -2.81 14.22
C GLU A 117 0.01 -4.29 14.55
N SER A 118 0.35 -5.16 13.60
CA SER A 118 0.21 -6.61 13.75
C SER A 118 1.27 -7.19 14.68
N TYR A 119 0.83 -8.06 15.60
CA TYR A 119 1.65 -8.61 16.70
C TYR A 119 2.37 -7.55 17.55
N GLY A 120 1.79 -6.35 17.60
CA GLY A 120 2.32 -5.21 18.35
C GLY A 120 1.23 -4.55 19.20
N ARG A 121 1.07 -3.22 19.02
CA ARG A 121 0.14 -2.38 19.82
C ARG A 121 -1.33 -2.47 19.38
N GLY A 122 -1.65 -3.19 18.29
CA GLY A 122 -2.99 -3.22 17.72
C GLY A 122 -3.35 -1.92 16.98
N TRP A 123 -4.58 -1.44 17.15
CA TRP A 123 -5.01 -0.20 16.50
C TRP A 123 -4.21 1.01 16.97
N LEU A 124 -3.51 1.68 16.06
CA LEU A 124 -2.82 2.93 16.31
C LEU A 124 -3.74 4.12 16.07
N ILE A 125 -4.50 4.09 14.99
CA ILE A 125 -5.47 5.12 14.65
C ILE A 125 -6.57 4.53 13.76
N LYS A 126 -7.81 4.95 14.02
CA LYS A 126 -8.98 4.66 13.17
C LYS A 126 -9.46 5.95 12.53
N PRO A 127 -9.96 5.92 11.29
CA PRO A 127 -10.61 7.08 10.70
C PRO A 127 -11.87 7.45 11.50
N ASP A 128 -12.27 8.71 11.37
CA ASP A 128 -13.59 9.15 11.83
C ASP A 128 -14.67 8.30 11.14
N PRO A 129 -15.67 7.76 11.85
CA PRO A 129 -16.73 6.94 11.27
C PRO A 129 -17.46 7.57 10.09
N GLU A 130 -17.59 8.91 10.05
CA GLU A 130 -18.20 9.62 8.92
C GLU A 130 -17.40 9.47 7.61
N LYS A 131 -16.07 9.27 7.70
CA LYS A 131 -15.18 9.05 6.56
C LYS A 131 -15.38 7.67 5.92
N ASP A 132 -15.93 6.71 6.64
CA ASP A 132 -16.21 5.36 6.13
C ASP A 132 -17.21 5.37 4.96
N LYS A 133 -18.02 6.42 4.84
CA LYS A 133 -18.92 6.67 3.69
C LYS A 133 -18.18 6.82 2.35
N ALA A 134 -16.86 7.04 2.38
CA ALA A 134 -16.04 7.06 1.17
C ALA A 134 -15.88 5.67 0.56
N LEU A 135 -16.07 4.59 1.33
CA LEU A 135 -16.00 3.21 0.86
C LEU A 135 -17.18 2.85 -0.03
N LYS A 136 -16.91 2.26 -1.17
CA LYS A 136 -17.90 1.75 -2.13
C LYS A 136 -17.81 0.23 -2.16
N MET A 137 -18.53 -0.45 -1.26
CA MET A 137 -18.54 -1.91 -1.21
C MET A 137 -19.06 -2.51 -2.52
N GLY A 138 -18.34 -3.50 -3.05
CA GLY A 138 -18.68 -4.15 -4.34
C GLY A 138 -18.24 -3.37 -5.58
N ASP A 139 -17.72 -2.16 -5.45
CA ASP A 139 -17.21 -1.34 -6.55
C ASP A 139 -15.70 -1.06 -6.39
N TRP A 140 -15.05 -0.53 -7.42
CA TRP A 140 -13.65 -0.15 -7.37
C TRP A 140 -13.43 1.06 -6.48
N ASN A 141 -12.52 0.91 -5.53
CA ASN A 141 -12.05 1.95 -4.63
C ASN A 141 -10.59 2.28 -4.94
N LYS A 142 -10.24 3.56 -4.90
CA LYS A 142 -8.85 4.02 -5.00
C LYS A 142 -8.31 4.26 -3.61
N MET A 143 -7.22 3.59 -3.28
CA MET A 143 -6.48 3.81 -2.04
C MET A 143 -5.11 4.40 -2.37
N LYS A 144 -4.72 5.40 -1.59
CA LYS A 144 -3.36 5.93 -1.58
C LYS A 144 -2.80 5.81 -0.18
N ILE A 145 -1.56 5.36 -0.09
CA ILE A 145 -0.79 5.24 1.14
C ILE A 145 0.53 5.99 0.94
N ARG A 146 0.81 6.96 1.77
CA ARG A 146 2.08 7.68 1.77
C ARG A 146 2.79 7.43 3.09
N VAL A 147 4.02 6.92 3.01
CA VAL A 147 4.89 6.65 4.15
C VAL A 147 6.20 7.39 3.92
N VAL A 148 6.54 8.31 4.83
CA VAL A 148 7.80 9.05 4.81
C VAL A 148 8.34 9.14 6.23
N ASP A 149 9.48 8.51 6.45
CA ASP A 149 10.08 8.37 7.77
C ASP A 149 9.07 7.82 8.78
N ASN A 150 8.64 8.60 9.76
CA ASN A 150 7.66 8.23 10.77
C ASN A 150 6.23 8.77 10.48
N ASP A 151 6.01 9.41 9.33
CA ASP A 151 4.71 9.95 8.94
C ASP A 151 3.98 9.02 7.97
N VAL A 152 2.72 8.72 8.29
CA VAL A 152 1.82 7.94 7.44
C VAL A 152 0.53 8.70 7.20
N THR A 153 0.14 8.80 5.94
CA THR A 153 -1.15 9.33 5.53
C THR A 153 -1.84 8.36 4.57
N THR A 154 -3.13 8.14 4.77
CA THR A 154 -3.95 7.29 3.90
C THR A 154 -5.12 8.06 3.31
N TRP A 155 -5.49 7.72 2.08
CA TRP A 155 -6.67 8.27 1.39
C TRP A 155 -7.50 7.15 0.79
N LEU A 156 -8.80 7.30 0.82
CA LEU A 156 -9.78 6.43 0.17
C LEU A 156 -10.67 7.28 -0.75
N ASN A 157 -10.67 6.96 -2.04
CA ASN A 157 -11.44 7.69 -3.06
C ASN A 157 -11.22 9.22 -3.05
N GLY A 158 -9.99 9.65 -2.70
CA GLY A 158 -9.60 11.06 -2.59
C GLY A 158 -9.90 11.71 -1.24
N GLN A 159 -10.63 11.02 -0.34
CA GLN A 159 -10.86 11.45 1.04
C GLN A 159 -9.67 11.03 1.90
N GLU A 160 -9.02 11.97 2.59
CA GLU A 160 -8.02 11.63 3.61
C GLU A 160 -8.69 10.91 4.78
N MET A 161 -8.23 9.68 5.04
CA MET A 161 -8.76 8.84 6.10
C MET A 161 -8.08 9.14 7.43
N ILE A 162 -6.74 9.02 7.46
CA ILE A 162 -5.92 9.30 8.65
C ILE A 162 -4.60 9.97 8.26
N HIS A 163 -4.03 10.66 9.26
CA HIS A 163 -2.61 11.03 9.31
C HIS A 163 -2.09 10.71 10.71
N ILE A 164 -0.92 10.07 10.78
CA ILE A 164 -0.26 9.72 12.04
C ILE A 164 1.25 9.89 11.90
N THR A 165 1.88 10.42 12.95
CA THR A 165 3.34 10.40 13.14
C THR A 165 3.65 9.43 14.26
N ASP A 166 4.49 8.41 14.01
CA ASP A 166 4.81 7.35 14.96
C ASP A 166 6.26 6.88 14.79
N ASP A 167 7.07 7.08 15.83
CA ASP A 167 8.52 6.81 15.78
C ASP A 167 8.82 5.34 15.51
N LYS A 168 8.00 4.41 16.03
CA LYS A 168 8.18 2.98 15.79
C LYS A 168 7.92 2.60 14.33
N ILE A 169 6.98 3.28 13.66
CA ILE A 169 6.80 3.15 12.21
C ILE A 169 8.09 3.60 11.49
N GLY A 170 8.69 4.71 11.93
CA GLY A 170 9.93 5.25 11.35
C GLY A 170 11.13 4.28 11.43
N GLU A 171 11.18 3.44 12.45
CA GLU A 171 12.23 2.43 12.62
C GLU A 171 11.99 1.16 11.79
N GLY A 172 10.78 0.96 11.27
CA GLY A 172 10.36 -0.24 10.55
C GLY A 172 10.96 -0.34 9.15
N LYS A 173 11.20 -1.59 8.72
CA LYS A 173 11.65 -1.95 7.37
C LYS A 173 10.92 -3.21 6.92
N GLY A 174 10.78 -3.40 5.61
CA GLY A 174 10.24 -4.62 5.08
C GLY A 174 9.36 -4.44 3.85
N ALA A 175 8.69 -5.53 3.50
CA ALA A 175 7.88 -5.65 2.30
C ALA A 175 6.54 -4.89 2.40
N ILE A 176 5.94 -4.65 1.24
CA ILE A 176 4.51 -4.35 1.10
C ILE A 176 3.80 -5.68 0.90
N ALA A 177 2.64 -5.88 1.54
CA ALA A 177 1.86 -7.08 1.30
C ALA A 177 0.36 -6.81 1.28
N LEU A 178 -0.35 -7.63 0.51
CA LEU A 178 -1.79 -7.72 0.51
C LEU A 178 -2.21 -8.87 1.42
N GLN A 179 -3.28 -8.68 2.17
CA GLN A 179 -3.79 -9.67 3.11
C GLN A 179 -5.09 -10.31 2.59
N ILE A 180 -5.33 -11.52 3.02
CA ILE A 180 -6.67 -12.09 3.17
C ILE A 180 -6.85 -12.47 4.64
N HIS A 181 -7.95 -12.02 5.25
CA HIS A 181 -8.25 -12.27 6.67
C HIS A 181 -8.75 -13.70 6.87
N ASP A 182 -8.67 -14.23 8.07
CA ASP A 182 -9.25 -15.53 8.43
C ASP A 182 -10.79 -15.52 8.42
N GLY A 183 -11.41 -16.69 8.64
CA GLY A 183 -12.86 -16.87 8.74
C GLY A 183 -13.53 -17.30 7.44
N GLY A 184 -12.84 -17.31 6.32
CA GLY A 184 -13.35 -17.81 5.05
C GLY A 184 -14.38 -16.91 4.35
N GLY A 185 -14.76 -17.28 3.13
CA GLY A 185 -15.76 -16.56 2.33
C GLY A 185 -15.31 -15.18 1.84
N ILE A 186 -14.02 -14.87 1.90
CA ILE A 186 -13.45 -13.59 1.51
C ILE A 186 -13.03 -13.62 0.05
N LYS A 187 -13.31 -12.54 -0.66
CA LYS A 187 -12.80 -12.30 -2.00
C LYS A 187 -12.56 -10.82 -2.22
N VAL A 188 -11.33 -10.47 -2.60
CA VAL A 188 -10.92 -9.12 -2.95
C VAL A 188 -10.15 -9.12 -4.25
N ARG A 189 -10.37 -8.11 -5.08
CA ARG A 189 -9.67 -7.87 -6.33
C ARG A 189 -8.82 -6.62 -6.22
N TRP A 190 -7.65 -6.66 -6.85
CA TRP A 190 -6.66 -5.59 -6.85
C TRP A 190 -6.19 -5.31 -8.26
N ARG A 191 -5.90 -4.04 -8.55
CA ARG A 191 -5.29 -3.62 -9.81
C ARG A 191 -4.60 -2.27 -9.65
N ASN A 192 -3.88 -1.85 -10.69
CA ASN A 192 -3.23 -0.53 -10.74
C ASN A 192 -2.33 -0.26 -9.51
N ILE A 193 -1.56 -1.27 -9.09
CA ILE A 193 -0.68 -1.18 -7.91
C ILE A 193 0.60 -0.47 -8.35
N GLN A 194 0.69 0.82 -8.06
CA GLN A 194 1.76 1.71 -8.52
C GLN A 194 2.52 2.27 -7.32
N LEU A 195 3.82 2.14 -7.31
CA LEU A 195 4.69 2.64 -6.24
C LEU A 195 5.64 3.71 -6.77
N LYS A 196 5.78 4.76 -6.00
CA LYS A 196 6.78 5.81 -6.18
C LYS A 196 7.68 5.83 -4.95
N LYS A 197 8.97 5.52 -5.11
CA LYS A 197 9.99 5.70 -4.04
C LYS A 197 10.19 7.20 -3.79
N LEU A 198 10.26 7.59 -2.51
CA LEU A 198 10.40 8.99 -2.06
C LEU A 198 11.77 9.26 -1.44
#